data_e438dfe708ad262e578c41c1b67cd802
#
_entry.id   e438dfe708ad262e578c41c1b67cd802
#
_cell.length_a   1.000
_cell.length_b   1.000
_cell.length_c   1.000
_cell.angle_alpha   90.00
_cell.angle_beta   90.00
_cell.angle_gamma   90.00
#
_symmetry.space_group_name_H-M   'P 1'
#
loop_
_entity.id
_entity.type
_entity.pdbx_description
1 polymer ?
#
loop_
_entity_poly.entity_id
_entity_poly.type
_entity_poly.pdbx_seq_one_letter_code
_entity_poly.pdbx_strand_id
1 'polypeptide(L)'
;MRTFPLGLAVAAIVCFPTLISHAAGPPPAALKTFLEREGFGGSPLQRRFGNHLFATTIINGRRMALAIDTGAPFTLVDSASARGIGLRVQQTKAHITGVTGLTERADAASIATLRMGNCTFLNVPVGVADTAEINAVRGPHLDGLFGAHEMSKFGVVIDCARQMLYVNPHGASPAANQNLAQFLTGRGFSRIPMRFDASHHLEIEAKVNGHPVAMIVDTGAATTFLPAPVAYNSGAATSGVNFMMGGATGGALPAKIARVQELALGNLLVHDAELTIGESKVGGGAGLLGEEYLSWNFGIVDVGGMNLYLRPPESAPRKNR
;
A
#
# COMPACT_ATOMS: atom_id res chain seq x y z
N MET A 1 13.39 -46.62 3.82
CA MET A 1 12.66 -45.36 4.10
C MET A 1 13.60 -44.20 3.78
N ARG A 2 13.41 -43.52 2.63
CA ARG A 2 14.19 -42.36 2.25
C ARG A 2 13.25 -41.15 2.37
N THR A 3 13.52 -40.30 3.33
CA THR A 3 12.84 -39.01 3.52
C THR A 3 13.34 -38.02 2.47
N PHE A 4 12.46 -37.55 1.61
CA PHE A 4 12.72 -36.42 0.73
C PHE A 4 12.46 -35.13 1.52
N PRO A 5 13.35 -34.15 1.49
CA PRO A 5 13.03 -32.82 2.03
C PRO A 5 12.10 -32.10 1.03
N LEU A 6 10.92 -31.72 1.48
CA LEU A 6 10.04 -30.80 0.76
C LEU A 6 10.71 -29.42 0.77
N GLY A 7 11.41 -29.08 -0.30
CA GLY A 7 11.86 -27.73 -0.57
C GLY A 7 10.64 -26.86 -0.92
N LEU A 8 10.25 -25.95 -0.03
CA LEU A 8 9.22 -24.93 -0.28
C LEU A 8 9.80 -23.91 -1.23
N ALA A 9 9.56 -24.05 -2.53
CA ALA A 9 9.85 -23.03 -3.51
C ALA A 9 8.76 -21.96 -3.42
N VAL A 10 9.03 -20.83 -2.77
CA VAL A 10 8.20 -19.62 -2.86
C VAL A 10 8.50 -18.98 -4.21
N ALA A 11 7.82 -19.40 -5.24
CA ALA A 11 7.86 -18.76 -6.55
C ALA A 11 6.88 -17.58 -6.54
N ALA A 12 7.38 -16.38 -6.25
CA ALA A 12 6.70 -15.16 -6.67
C ALA A 12 6.83 -15.07 -8.19
N ILE A 13 5.88 -15.65 -8.93
CA ILE A 13 5.81 -15.45 -10.37
C ILE A 13 5.29 -14.03 -10.58
N VAL A 14 6.23 -13.11 -10.80
CA VAL A 14 5.95 -11.79 -11.33
C VAL A 14 5.80 -11.98 -12.84
N CYS A 15 4.57 -12.13 -13.33
CA CYS A 15 4.30 -11.90 -14.74
C CYS A 15 4.47 -10.40 -15.00
N PHE A 16 5.61 -10.02 -15.56
CA PHE A 16 5.77 -8.70 -16.14
C PHE A 16 5.01 -8.67 -17.47
N PRO A 17 3.98 -7.84 -17.63
CA PRO A 17 3.57 -7.45 -18.96
C PRO A 17 4.74 -6.69 -19.59
N THR A 18 5.05 -7.01 -20.83
CA THR A 18 6.04 -6.34 -21.67
C THR A 18 6.02 -4.83 -21.44
N LEU A 19 7.20 -4.24 -21.27
CA LEU A 19 7.43 -2.80 -21.14
C LEU A 19 6.69 -2.04 -22.26
N ILE A 20 5.48 -1.60 -21.96
CA ILE A 20 4.77 -0.63 -22.79
C ILE A 20 5.29 0.73 -22.34
N SER A 21 5.91 1.45 -23.28
CA SER A 21 6.36 2.83 -23.12
C SER A 21 5.24 3.65 -22.48
N HIS A 22 5.45 4.12 -21.26
CA HIS A 22 4.49 4.94 -20.55
C HIS A 22 4.44 6.32 -21.21
N ALA A 23 3.29 6.68 -21.75
CA ALA A 23 3.03 8.07 -22.10
C ALA A 23 3.07 8.91 -20.82
N ALA A 24 3.80 10.02 -20.89
CA ALA A 24 4.14 10.85 -19.74
C ALA A 24 2.88 11.38 -19.04
N GLY A 25 2.67 10.98 -17.78
CA GLY A 25 1.78 11.69 -16.87
C GLY A 25 2.20 13.18 -16.73
N PRO A 26 1.42 14.01 -16.02
CA PRO A 26 1.82 15.40 -15.79
C PRO A 26 3.27 15.42 -15.29
N PRO A 27 4.08 16.41 -15.70
CA PRO A 27 5.49 16.44 -15.36
C PRO A 27 5.68 16.21 -13.85
N PRO A 28 6.60 15.35 -13.40
CA PRO A 28 6.85 15.09 -11.98
C PRO A 28 7.03 16.36 -11.16
N ALA A 29 7.64 17.38 -11.78
CA ALA A 29 7.83 18.71 -11.22
C ALA A 29 6.53 19.42 -10.85
N ALA A 30 5.41 19.18 -11.55
CA ALA A 30 4.18 19.94 -11.32
C ALA A 30 3.50 19.58 -9.97
N LEU A 31 3.37 18.29 -9.64
CA LEU A 31 2.78 17.88 -8.35
C LEU A 31 3.72 18.24 -7.19
N LYS A 32 5.02 17.97 -7.34
CA LYS A 32 6.03 18.33 -6.35
C LYS A 32 5.98 19.83 -6.03
N THR A 33 6.09 20.69 -7.06
CA THR A 33 6.06 22.15 -6.88
C THR A 33 4.74 22.63 -6.28
N PHE A 34 3.63 22.00 -6.66
CA PHE A 34 2.32 22.31 -6.07
C PHE A 34 2.33 22.00 -4.56
N LEU A 35 2.68 20.75 -4.19
CA LEU A 35 2.67 20.33 -2.79
C LEU A 35 3.67 21.09 -1.92
N GLU A 36 4.86 21.43 -2.45
CA GLU A 36 5.83 22.28 -1.75
C GLU A 36 5.27 23.67 -1.43
N ARG A 37 4.47 24.26 -2.33
CA ARG A 37 3.77 25.55 -2.07
C ARG A 37 2.69 25.42 -1.01
N GLU A 38 2.06 24.26 -0.90
CA GLU A 38 1.06 23.95 0.15
C GLU A 38 1.73 23.53 1.47
N GLY A 39 3.07 23.61 1.58
CA GLY A 39 3.83 23.34 2.82
C GLY A 39 4.26 21.90 3.02
N PHE A 40 4.12 21.05 2.00
CA PHE A 40 4.58 19.66 2.09
C PHE A 40 6.08 19.52 1.84
N GLY A 41 6.73 18.62 2.59
CA GLY A 41 8.08 18.17 2.34
C GLY A 41 8.09 16.86 1.56
N GLY A 42 8.88 16.79 0.49
CA GLY A 42 9.01 15.58 -0.34
C GLY A 42 10.11 14.65 0.13
N SER A 43 9.88 13.34 0.03
CA SER A 43 10.86 12.27 0.28
C SER A 43 10.76 11.22 -0.84
N PRO A 44 11.87 10.90 -1.54
CA PRO A 44 11.86 9.84 -2.52
C PRO A 44 11.65 8.48 -1.86
N LEU A 45 10.89 7.63 -2.52
CA LEU A 45 10.68 6.24 -2.15
C LEU A 45 11.54 5.33 -3.02
N GLN A 46 11.82 4.14 -2.52
CA GLN A 46 12.51 3.09 -3.25
C GLN A 46 11.55 1.92 -3.45
N ARG A 47 11.30 1.55 -4.69
CA ARG A 47 10.59 0.32 -4.99
C ARG A 47 11.54 -0.86 -4.82
N ARG A 48 11.15 -1.83 -4.03
CA ARG A 48 11.96 -3.01 -3.71
C ARG A 48 11.18 -4.28 -4.05
N PHE A 49 11.78 -5.43 -3.72
CA PHE A 49 11.20 -6.75 -3.93
C PHE A 49 9.71 -6.80 -3.55
N GLY A 50 8.89 -7.48 -4.36
CA GLY A 50 7.45 -7.58 -4.14
C GLY A 50 6.68 -6.28 -4.43
N ASN A 51 7.24 -5.36 -5.22
CA ASN A 51 6.59 -4.11 -5.63
C ASN A 51 6.31 -3.11 -4.48
N HIS A 52 6.89 -3.29 -3.29
CA HIS A 52 6.64 -2.43 -2.14
C HIS A 52 7.45 -1.13 -2.19
N LEU A 53 6.87 -0.05 -1.67
CA LEU A 53 7.50 1.25 -1.54
C LEU A 53 8.15 1.43 -0.17
N PHE A 54 9.39 1.89 -0.14
CA PHE A 54 10.17 2.09 1.09
C PHE A 54 10.65 3.53 1.19
N ALA A 55 10.47 4.13 2.37
CA ALA A 55 11.10 5.38 2.75
C ALA A 55 12.37 5.13 3.54
N THR A 56 13.43 5.89 3.24
CA THR A 56 14.55 6.03 4.17
C THR A 56 14.21 7.12 5.18
N THR A 57 14.16 6.74 6.45
CA THR A 57 13.81 7.61 7.57
C THR A 57 14.97 7.74 8.53
N ILE A 58 14.91 8.73 9.45
CA ILE A 58 15.80 8.81 10.59
C ILE A 58 14.95 8.77 11.84
N ILE A 59 15.09 7.69 12.62
CA ILE A 59 14.37 7.47 13.87
C ILE A 59 15.37 7.59 15.02
N ASN A 60 15.15 8.54 15.92
CA ASN A 60 16.03 8.80 17.07
C ASN A 60 17.52 8.91 16.66
N GLY A 61 17.80 9.56 15.52
CA GLY A 61 19.14 9.74 14.98
C GLY A 61 19.69 8.56 14.17
N ARG A 62 18.99 7.42 14.08
CA ARG A 62 19.38 6.24 13.32
C ARG A 62 18.64 6.14 11.99
N ARG A 63 19.38 5.81 10.91
CA ARG A 63 18.78 5.57 9.58
C ARG A 63 18.07 4.24 9.59
N MET A 64 16.81 4.24 9.16
CA MET A 64 15.92 3.07 9.11
C MET A 64 15.11 3.06 7.82
N ALA A 65 14.74 1.87 7.36
CA ALA A 65 13.90 1.66 6.18
C ALA A 65 12.50 1.24 6.61
N LEU A 66 11.50 2.10 6.38
CA LEU A 66 10.10 1.79 6.63
C LEU A 66 9.39 1.49 5.31
N ALA A 67 8.64 0.39 5.24
CA ALA A 67 7.69 0.19 4.16
C ALA A 67 6.53 1.18 4.31
N ILE A 68 6.07 1.76 3.21
CA ILE A 68 4.91 2.63 3.15
C ILE A 68 3.69 1.74 2.93
N ASP A 69 2.89 1.58 3.98
CA ASP A 69 1.84 0.55 4.04
C ASP A 69 0.51 1.16 4.51
N THR A 70 -0.34 1.53 3.55
CA THR A 70 -1.67 2.07 3.85
C THR A 70 -2.67 0.98 4.24
N GLY A 71 -2.34 -0.30 4.02
CA GLY A 71 -3.08 -1.46 4.53
C GLY A 71 -2.79 -1.75 6.00
N ALA A 72 -1.70 -1.22 6.56
CA ALA A 72 -1.43 -1.29 8.01
C ALA A 72 -2.15 -0.15 8.74
N PRO A 73 -3.05 -0.43 9.71
CA PRO A 73 -3.76 0.61 10.44
C PRO A 73 -2.83 1.56 11.21
N PHE A 74 -1.74 1.02 11.79
CA PHE A 74 -0.80 1.76 12.64
C PHE A 74 0.64 1.53 12.21
N THR A 75 1.50 2.48 12.54
CA THR A 75 2.95 2.36 12.35
C THR A 75 3.55 1.30 13.28
N LEU A 76 4.37 0.42 12.71
CA LEU A 76 5.09 -0.62 13.44
C LEU A 76 6.59 -0.46 13.27
N VAL A 77 7.34 -0.76 14.34
CA VAL A 77 8.80 -0.92 14.31
C VAL A 77 9.14 -2.38 14.59
N ASP A 78 10.06 -2.93 13.81
CA ASP A 78 10.58 -4.27 14.05
C ASP A 78 11.22 -4.40 15.43
N SER A 79 10.98 -5.51 16.13
CA SER A 79 11.47 -5.74 17.50
C SER A 79 12.99 -5.67 17.61
N ALA A 80 13.73 -6.20 16.63
CA ALA A 80 15.20 -6.16 16.63
C ALA A 80 15.69 -4.72 16.38
N SER A 81 15.04 -4.02 15.43
CA SER A 81 15.32 -2.62 15.12
C SER A 81 14.99 -1.71 16.30
N ALA A 82 13.87 -1.92 16.99
CA ALA A 82 13.48 -1.18 18.20
C ALA A 82 14.54 -1.32 19.32
N ARG A 83 15.02 -2.55 19.54
CA ARG A 83 16.14 -2.80 20.48
C ARG A 83 17.42 -2.10 20.04
N GLY A 84 17.75 -2.17 18.74
CA GLY A 84 18.94 -1.57 18.17
C GLY A 84 19.02 -0.04 18.31
N ILE A 85 17.89 0.65 18.41
CA ILE A 85 17.81 2.11 18.64
C ILE A 85 17.44 2.46 20.08
N GLY A 86 17.35 1.50 20.98
CA GLY A 86 17.09 1.69 22.40
C GLY A 86 15.67 2.22 22.70
N LEU A 87 14.65 1.81 21.93
CA LEU A 87 13.26 2.18 22.24
C LEU A 87 12.83 1.56 23.58
N ARG A 88 12.19 2.37 24.39
CA ARG A 88 11.51 1.89 25.61
C ARG A 88 10.17 1.28 25.20
N VAL A 89 10.09 -0.04 25.30
CA VAL A 89 8.91 -0.81 24.90
C VAL A 89 8.06 -1.11 26.13
N GLN A 90 6.77 -0.81 26.05
CA GLN A 90 5.75 -1.19 27.03
C GLN A 90 5.03 -2.44 26.53
N GLN A 91 5.04 -3.48 27.36
CA GLN A 91 4.29 -4.70 27.05
C GLN A 91 2.79 -4.43 27.03
N THR A 92 2.12 -4.93 25.98
CA THR A 92 0.67 -4.85 25.85
C THR A 92 0.07 -6.24 25.61
N LYS A 93 -1.27 -6.31 25.58
CA LYS A 93 -2.03 -7.49 25.15
C LYS A 93 -2.53 -7.35 23.70
N ALA A 94 -2.10 -6.32 23.00
CA ALA A 94 -2.50 -6.10 21.62
C ALA A 94 -1.86 -7.13 20.69
N HIS A 95 -2.58 -7.42 19.61
CA HIS A 95 -2.11 -8.29 18.54
C HIS A 95 -2.36 -7.61 17.21
N ILE A 96 -1.49 -7.87 16.26
CA ILE A 96 -1.68 -7.56 14.84
C ILE A 96 -2.03 -8.85 14.11
N THR A 97 -2.88 -8.75 13.10
CA THR A 97 -3.29 -9.89 12.28
C THR A 97 -2.98 -9.61 10.83
N GLY A 98 -2.23 -10.46 10.18
CA GLY A 98 -1.94 -10.37 8.75
C GLY A 98 -3.02 -11.06 7.89
N VAL A 99 -2.90 -10.91 6.57
CA VAL A 99 -3.84 -11.47 5.58
C VAL A 99 -3.99 -13.00 5.70
N THR A 100 -2.99 -13.70 6.19
CA THR A 100 -3.00 -15.14 6.44
C THR A 100 -3.81 -15.54 7.68
N GLY A 101 -4.21 -14.57 8.52
CA GLY A 101 -4.89 -14.80 9.80
C GLY A 101 -3.96 -15.16 10.95
N LEU A 102 -2.65 -15.24 10.70
CA LEU A 102 -1.68 -15.36 11.79
C LEU A 102 -1.61 -14.06 12.57
N THR A 103 -1.46 -14.17 13.86
CA THR A 103 -1.40 -13.04 14.78
C THR A 103 -0.05 -12.97 15.46
N GLU A 104 0.51 -11.77 15.50
CA GLU A 104 1.71 -11.46 16.26
C GLU A 104 1.38 -10.50 17.41
N ARG A 105 2.07 -10.64 18.53
CA ARG A 105 1.94 -9.71 19.63
C ARG A 105 2.54 -8.37 19.23
N ALA A 106 1.83 -7.30 19.53
CA ALA A 106 2.31 -5.93 19.34
C ALA A 106 2.44 -5.24 20.69
N ASP A 107 3.64 -4.85 21.05
CA ASP A 107 3.92 -4.01 22.20
C ASP A 107 3.86 -2.53 21.79
N ALA A 108 3.86 -1.59 22.74
CA ALA A 108 3.78 -0.17 22.46
C ALA A 108 5.11 0.54 22.74
N ALA A 109 5.44 1.54 21.93
CA ALA A 109 6.57 2.44 22.17
C ALA A 109 6.25 3.85 21.66
N SER A 110 7.14 4.80 21.94
CA SER A 110 7.11 6.13 21.36
C SER A 110 8.48 6.47 20.78
N ILE A 111 8.49 6.88 19.53
CA ILE A 111 9.66 7.43 18.84
C ILE A 111 9.78 8.90 19.23
N ALA A 112 10.89 9.31 19.82
CA ALA A 112 11.10 10.71 20.20
C ALA A 112 11.19 11.62 18.97
N THR A 113 11.91 11.18 17.93
CA THR A 113 12.04 11.92 16.66
C THR A 113 11.94 10.98 15.47
N LEU A 114 11.04 11.28 14.53
CA LEU A 114 10.92 10.64 13.22
C LEU A 114 11.13 11.70 12.14
N ARG A 115 12.17 11.55 11.32
CA ARG A 115 12.44 12.44 10.18
C ARG A 115 12.21 11.72 8.87
N MET A 116 11.37 12.31 8.02
CA MET A 116 11.11 11.92 6.64
C MET A 116 11.32 13.12 5.72
N GLY A 117 12.25 13.00 4.77
CA GLY A 117 12.67 14.14 3.95
C GLY A 117 13.18 15.28 4.82
N ASN A 118 12.61 16.47 4.67
CA ASN A 118 12.90 17.67 5.45
C ASN A 118 11.95 17.88 6.65
N CYS A 119 10.99 16.99 6.89
CA CYS A 119 10.03 17.07 7.98
C CYS A 119 10.48 16.23 9.19
N THR A 120 10.26 16.74 10.39
CA THR A 120 10.53 16.06 11.67
C THR A 120 9.26 16.00 12.50
N PHE A 121 8.90 14.82 12.94
CA PHE A 121 7.77 14.56 13.83
C PHE A 121 8.30 14.16 15.22
N LEU A 122 7.62 14.60 16.26
CA LEU A 122 8.01 14.36 17.64
C LEU A 122 7.00 13.47 18.35
N ASN A 123 7.51 12.62 19.25
CA ASN A 123 6.69 11.78 20.12
C ASN A 123 5.66 10.92 19.33
N VAL A 124 6.13 10.23 18.30
CA VAL A 124 5.28 9.39 17.42
C VAL A 124 4.99 8.06 18.11
N PRO A 125 3.73 7.75 18.45
CA PRO A 125 3.37 6.46 19.00
C PRO A 125 3.52 5.37 17.91
N VAL A 126 4.02 4.19 18.31
CA VAL A 126 4.23 3.07 17.39
C VAL A 126 3.95 1.74 18.10
N GLY A 127 3.54 0.74 17.32
CA GLY A 127 3.61 -0.65 17.73
C GLY A 127 5.03 -1.20 17.58
N VAL A 128 5.35 -2.23 18.35
CA VAL A 128 6.60 -3.00 18.20
C VAL A 128 6.22 -4.46 18.07
N ALA A 129 6.58 -5.09 16.95
CA ALA A 129 6.27 -6.48 16.67
C ALA A 129 7.45 -7.17 15.98
N ASP A 130 7.48 -8.49 16.00
CA ASP A 130 8.49 -9.25 15.29
C ASP A 130 8.15 -9.33 13.80
N THR A 131 9.05 -8.88 12.94
CA THR A 131 8.94 -8.96 11.49
C THR A 131 9.98 -9.89 10.87
N ALA A 132 10.59 -10.77 11.66
CA ALA A 132 11.67 -11.65 11.21
C ALA A 132 11.25 -12.55 10.02
N GLU A 133 10.01 -13.05 10.00
CA GLU A 133 9.51 -13.86 8.88
C GLU A 133 9.40 -13.04 7.58
N ILE A 134 8.98 -11.77 7.65
CA ILE A 134 9.00 -10.87 6.49
C ILE A 134 10.43 -10.67 6.00
N ASN A 135 11.34 -10.41 6.93
CA ASN A 135 12.75 -10.16 6.63
C ASN A 135 13.44 -11.40 6.02
N ALA A 136 13.03 -12.60 6.42
CA ALA A 136 13.60 -13.85 5.89
C ALA A 136 13.25 -14.09 4.41
N VAL A 137 12.12 -13.56 3.93
CA VAL A 137 11.59 -13.84 2.58
C VAL A 137 11.86 -12.70 1.59
N ARG A 138 12.03 -11.45 2.06
CA ARG A 138 11.88 -10.25 1.22
C ARG A 138 13.16 -9.44 0.94
N GLY A 139 14.34 -9.95 1.16
CA GLY A 139 15.59 -9.26 0.79
C GLY A 139 16.04 -8.21 1.82
N PRO A 140 16.26 -6.93 1.47
CA PRO A 140 16.86 -5.98 2.40
C PRO A 140 16.00 -5.79 3.64
N HIS A 141 16.68 -5.67 4.79
CA HIS A 141 16.07 -5.58 6.12
C HIS A 141 14.97 -4.51 6.19
N LEU A 142 13.81 -4.92 6.71
CA LEU A 142 12.67 -4.07 7.00
C LEU A 142 12.76 -3.67 8.48
N ASP A 143 12.89 -2.36 8.74
CA ASP A 143 12.92 -1.85 10.10
C ASP A 143 11.53 -1.57 10.67
N GLY A 144 10.49 -1.58 9.83
CA GLY A 144 9.11 -1.38 10.22
C GLY A 144 8.20 -0.97 9.07
N LEU A 145 6.94 -0.70 9.41
CA LEU A 145 5.89 -0.23 8.51
C LEU A 145 5.45 1.18 8.94
N PHE A 146 5.25 2.09 8.00
CA PHE A 146 4.61 3.37 8.24
C PHE A 146 3.14 3.24 7.87
N GLY A 147 2.24 3.35 8.87
CA GLY A 147 0.84 2.97 8.76
C GLY A 147 -0.13 4.14 8.53
N ALA A 148 -1.38 3.81 8.19
CA ALA A 148 -2.40 4.76 7.75
C ALA A 148 -2.77 5.82 8.79
N HIS A 149 -2.81 5.46 10.10
CA HIS A 149 -3.16 6.41 11.15
C HIS A 149 -2.16 7.57 11.23
N GLU A 150 -0.86 7.27 11.29
CA GLU A 150 0.18 8.30 11.33
C GLU A 150 0.27 9.04 10.01
N MET A 151 0.05 8.35 8.88
CA MET A 151 -0.02 8.99 7.56
C MET A 151 -1.14 10.04 7.50
N SER A 152 -2.34 9.71 7.99
CA SER A 152 -3.47 10.66 8.05
C SER A 152 -3.13 11.87 8.92
N LYS A 153 -2.56 11.62 10.09
CA LYS A 153 -2.17 12.67 11.05
C LYS A 153 -1.09 13.61 10.49
N PHE A 154 -0.18 13.09 9.67
CA PHE A 154 0.90 13.87 9.07
C PHE A 154 0.56 14.38 7.66
N GLY A 155 -0.70 14.33 7.27
CA GLY A 155 -1.16 14.82 5.99
C GLY A 155 -0.45 14.18 4.79
N VAL A 156 -0.19 12.87 4.86
CA VAL A 156 0.62 12.19 3.85
C VAL A 156 -0.08 12.11 2.50
N VAL A 157 0.67 12.41 1.44
CA VAL A 157 0.31 12.16 0.03
C VAL A 157 1.38 11.25 -0.59
N ILE A 158 0.96 10.14 -1.19
CA ILE A 158 1.83 9.17 -1.84
C ILE A 158 1.62 9.23 -3.35
N ASP A 159 2.66 9.50 -4.14
CA ASP A 159 2.67 9.32 -5.59
C ASP A 159 3.27 7.94 -5.90
N CYS A 160 2.41 6.95 -6.07
CA CYS A 160 2.81 5.55 -6.24
C CYS A 160 3.64 5.35 -7.51
N ALA A 161 3.22 5.93 -8.63
CA ALA A 161 3.91 5.77 -9.91
C ALA A 161 5.29 6.43 -9.93
N ARG A 162 5.44 7.60 -9.27
CA ARG A 162 6.70 8.34 -9.24
C ARG A 162 7.54 8.08 -8.01
N GLN A 163 7.06 7.22 -7.12
CA GLN A 163 7.77 6.81 -5.91
C GLN A 163 8.17 8.02 -5.05
N MET A 164 7.18 8.85 -4.75
CA MET A 164 7.37 10.03 -3.90
C MET A 164 6.38 10.01 -2.73
N LEU A 165 6.88 10.30 -1.55
CA LEU A 165 6.10 10.57 -0.35
C LEU A 165 6.18 12.06 -0.06
N TYR A 166 5.04 12.68 0.20
CA TYR A 166 4.95 14.04 0.67
C TYR A 166 4.30 14.06 2.04
N VAL A 167 4.87 14.81 2.96
CA VAL A 167 4.39 14.92 4.34
C VAL A 167 4.25 16.39 4.72
N ASN A 168 3.22 16.72 5.50
CA ASN A 168 3.06 18.06 6.04
C ASN A 168 3.18 18.00 7.58
N PRO A 169 4.20 18.66 8.18
CA PRO A 169 4.43 18.58 9.62
C PRO A 169 3.28 19.12 10.46
N HIS A 170 2.40 19.90 9.88
CA HIS A 170 1.22 20.49 10.54
C HIS A 170 -0.08 19.76 10.18
N GLY A 171 0.00 18.65 9.44
CA GLY A 171 -1.15 18.02 8.79
C GLY A 171 -1.65 18.84 7.59
N ALA A 172 -2.45 18.23 6.73
CA ALA A 172 -3.04 18.94 5.60
C ALA A 172 -4.25 19.76 6.08
N SER A 173 -4.26 21.06 5.76
CA SER A 173 -5.43 21.89 6.03
C SER A 173 -6.59 21.55 5.07
N PRO A 174 -7.85 21.78 5.45
CA PRO A 174 -8.98 21.61 4.53
C PRO A 174 -8.82 22.38 3.21
N ALA A 175 -8.21 23.56 3.25
CA ALA A 175 -7.93 24.36 2.05
C ALA A 175 -6.88 23.68 1.17
N ALA A 176 -5.77 23.16 1.73
CA ALA A 176 -4.76 22.43 0.98
C ALA A 176 -5.33 21.17 0.33
N ASN A 177 -6.20 20.44 1.04
CA ASN A 177 -6.89 19.26 0.51
C ASN A 177 -7.82 19.61 -0.66
N GLN A 178 -8.55 20.71 -0.54
CA GLN A 178 -9.40 21.20 -1.63
C GLN A 178 -8.58 21.65 -2.84
N ASN A 179 -7.48 22.37 -2.61
CA ASN A 179 -6.57 22.82 -3.65
C ASN A 179 -5.95 21.61 -4.39
N LEU A 180 -5.53 20.57 -3.65
CA LEU A 180 -5.00 19.32 -4.23
C LEU A 180 -6.06 18.62 -5.08
N ALA A 181 -7.31 18.54 -4.60
CA ALA A 181 -8.40 17.96 -5.35
C ALA A 181 -8.63 18.69 -6.68
N GLN A 182 -8.70 20.03 -6.66
CA GLN A 182 -8.84 20.84 -7.87
C GLN A 182 -7.63 20.68 -8.81
N PHE A 183 -6.42 20.69 -8.26
CA PHE A 183 -5.19 20.51 -9.02
C PHE A 183 -5.15 19.18 -9.78
N LEU A 184 -5.55 18.07 -9.14
CA LEU A 184 -5.52 16.74 -9.72
C LEU A 184 -6.70 16.50 -10.68
N THR A 185 -7.92 16.86 -10.29
CA THR A 185 -9.09 16.69 -11.17
C THR A 185 -8.98 17.53 -12.43
N GLY A 186 -8.45 18.76 -12.34
CA GLY A 186 -8.14 19.61 -13.51
C GLY A 186 -7.07 19.00 -14.45
N ARG A 187 -6.41 17.91 -14.06
CA ARG A 187 -5.44 17.13 -14.84
C ARG A 187 -5.92 15.74 -15.22
N GLY A 188 -7.23 15.53 -15.16
CA GLY A 188 -7.85 14.28 -15.60
C GLY A 188 -7.79 13.13 -14.59
N PHE A 189 -7.45 13.40 -13.32
CA PHE A 189 -7.57 12.38 -12.29
C PHE A 189 -9.02 12.21 -11.84
N SER A 190 -9.45 10.98 -11.72
CA SER A 190 -10.69 10.60 -11.04
C SER A 190 -10.47 10.65 -9.53
N ARG A 191 -11.32 11.37 -8.82
CA ARG A 191 -11.30 11.46 -7.36
C ARG A 191 -12.22 10.40 -6.77
N ILE A 192 -11.70 9.59 -5.85
CA ILE A 192 -12.41 8.52 -5.16
C ILE A 192 -12.29 8.78 -3.65
N PRO A 193 -13.40 9.08 -2.97
CA PRO A 193 -13.37 9.26 -1.52
C PRO A 193 -12.94 7.98 -0.81
N MET A 194 -12.07 8.12 0.19
CA MET A 194 -11.71 7.05 1.12
C MET A 194 -12.39 7.28 2.48
N ARG A 195 -12.57 6.22 3.23
CA ARG A 195 -12.99 6.29 4.63
C ARG A 195 -12.19 5.27 5.45
N PHE A 196 -12.06 5.49 6.75
CA PHE A 196 -11.60 4.44 7.63
C PHE A 196 -12.74 3.44 7.90
N ASP A 197 -12.45 2.14 7.77
CA ASP A 197 -13.32 1.09 8.25
C ASP A 197 -13.26 0.96 9.78
N ALA A 198 -14.01 0.00 10.36
CA ALA A 198 -14.02 -0.24 11.81
C ALA A 198 -12.65 -0.73 12.36
N SER A 199 -11.77 -1.22 11.50
CA SER A 199 -10.42 -1.69 11.81
C SER A 199 -9.34 -0.67 11.48
N HIS A 200 -9.72 0.55 11.10
CA HIS A 200 -8.85 1.66 10.69
C HIS A 200 -8.06 1.41 9.39
N HIS A 201 -8.58 0.60 8.46
CA HIS A 201 -8.05 0.52 7.11
C HIS A 201 -8.69 1.60 6.23
N LEU A 202 -7.95 2.09 5.24
CA LEU A 202 -8.43 3.04 4.24
C LEU A 202 -9.23 2.31 3.16
N GLU A 203 -10.55 2.47 3.16
CA GLU A 203 -11.48 1.77 2.29
C GLU A 203 -12.08 2.68 1.24
N ILE A 204 -12.27 2.14 0.04
CA ILE A 204 -13.04 2.72 -1.07
C ILE A 204 -14.18 1.79 -1.49
N GLU A 205 -15.18 2.35 -2.16
CA GLU A 205 -16.18 1.57 -2.90
C GLU A 205 -15.71 1.37 -4.35
N ALA A 206 -15.67 0.10 -4.76
CA ALA A 206 -15.37 -0.32 -6.12
C ALA A 206 -16.53 -1.15 -6.69
N LYS A 207 -16.48 -1.49 -7.98
CA LYS A 207 -17.36 -2.49 -8.57
C LYS A 207 -16.55 -3.49 -9.38
N VAL A 208 -16.90 -4.76 -9.25
CA VAL A 208 -16.34 -5.86 -10.04
C VAL A 208 -17.48 -6.46 -10.87
N ASN A 209 -17.39 -6.38 -12.19
CA ASN A 209 -18.46 -6.77 -13.11
C ASN A 209 -19.84 -6.16 -12.72
N GLY A 210 -19.86 -4.90 -12.29
CA GLY A 210 -21.04 -4.20 -11.83
C GLY A 210 -21.44 -4.47 -10.37
N HIS A 211 -20.90 -5.48 -9.68
CA HIS A 211 -21.19 -5.81 -8.29
C HIS A 211 -20.37 -4.91 -7.33
N PRO A 212 -20.99 -4.25 -6.35
CA PRO A 212 -20.27 -3.40 -5.41
C PRO A 212 -19.36 -4.25 -4.51
N VAL A 213 -18.13 -3.78 -4.32
CA VAL A 213 -17.10 -4.42 -3.49
C VAL A 213 -16.37 -3.34 -2.71
N ALA A 214 -16.23 -3.54 -1.38
CA ALA A 214 -15.33 -2.72 -0.58
C ALA A 214 -13.87 -3.13 -0.84
N MET A 215 -12.98 -2.16 -1.03
CA MET A 215 -11.55 -2.42 -1.22
C MET A 215 -10.71 -1.53 -0.32
N ILE A 216 -9.76 -2.13 0.38
CA ILE A 216 -8.74 -1.43 1.16
C ILE A 216 -7.68 -0.91 0.17
N VAL A 217 -7.37 0.37 0.20
CA VAL A 217 -6.24 0.96 -0.54
C VAL A 217 -4.95 0.57 0.16
N ASP A 218 -4.18 -0.34 -0.44
CA ASP A 218 -3.09 -1.04 0.24
C ASP A 218 -1.77 -0.95 -0.55
N THR A 219 -0.94 0.05 -0.22
CA THR A 219 0.41 0.18 -0.79
C THR A 219 1.39 -0.86 -0.26
N GLY A 220 1.02 -1.60 0.79
CA GLY A 220 1.73 -2.77 1.32
C GLY A 220 1.38 -4.08 0.60
N ALA A 221 0.34 -4.13 -0.22
CA ALA A 221 0.01 -5.28 -1.06
C ALA A 221 0.68 -5.16 -2.44
N ALA A 222 1.46 -6.17 -2.82
CA ALA A 222 2.13 -6.18 -4.13
C ALA A 222 1.14 -6.26 -5.30
N THR A 223 0.02 -6.95 -5.10
CA THR A 223 -1.02 -7.22 -6.10
C THR A 223 -2.41 -6.97 -5.54
N THR A 224 -3.32 -6.57 -6.42
CA THR A 224 -4.73 -6.41 -6.10
C THR A 224 -5.37 -7.77 -5.85
N PHE A 225 -6.12 -7.87 -4.76
CA PHE A 225 -6.64 -9.12 -4.24
C PHE A 225 -8.14 -9.02 -3.96
N LEU A 226 -8.87 -10.10 -4.26
CA LEU A 226 -10.25 -10.27 -3.80
C LEU A 226 -10.40 -11.59 -3.03
N PRO A 227 -11.16 -11.60 -1.93
CA PRO A 227 -11.60 -12.85 -1.31
C PRO A 227 -12.33 -13.73 -2.33
N ALA A 228 -12.01 -15.01 -2.37
CA ALA A 228 -12.56 -15.93 -3.39
C ALA A 228 -14.09 -15.92 -3.45
N PRO A 229 -14.85 -15.92 -2.34
CA PRO A 229 -16.31 -15.81 -2.40
C PRO A 229 -16.79 -14.52 -3.08
N VAL A 230 -16.14 -13.37 -2.81
CA VAL A 230 -16.47 -12.08 -3.42
C VAL A 230 -16.20 -12.12 -4.91
N ALA A 231 -15.04 -12.64 -5.31
CA ALA A 231 -14.66 -12.76 -6.73
C ALA A 231 -15.64 -13.65 -7.51
N TYR A 232 -15.98 -14.83 -6.99
CA TYR A 232 -16.91 -15.74 -7.66
C TYR A 232 -18.33 -15.19 -7.74
N ASN A 233 -18.82 -14.56 -6.68
CA ASN A 233 -20.14 -13.90 -6.67
C ASN A 233 -20.21 -12.73 -7.67
N SER A 234 -19.06 -12.14 -7.99
CA SER A 234 -18.92 -11.09 -9.01
C SER A 234 -18.62 -11.64 -10.41
N GLY A 235 -18.69 -12.95 -10.64
CA GLY A 235 -18.49 -13.57 -11.95
C GLY A 235 -17.05 -13.59 -12.44
N ALA A 236 -16.06 -13.61 -11.53
CA ALA A 236 -14.66 -13.74 -11.89
C ALA A 236 -14.36 -15.13 -12.47
N ALA A 237 -13.62 -15.17 -13.57
CA ALA A 237 -13.14 -16.40 -14.19
C ALA A 237 -11.70 -16.71 -13.77
N THR A 238 -11.43 -17.94 -13.31
CA THR A 238 -10.08 -18.33 -12.88
C THR A 238 -9.22 -18.78 -14.06
N SER A 239 -7.94 -18.40 -14.05
CA SER A 239 -6.97 -18.82 -15.08
C SER A 239 -6.36 -20.21 -14.85
N GLY A 240 -6.64 -20.86 -13.73
CA GLY A 240 -6.04 -22.13 -13.36
C GLY A 240 -4.61 -22.05 -12.81
N VAL A 241 -3.99 -20.88 -12.80
CA VAL A 241 -2.66 -20.66 -12.19
C VAL A 241 -2.81 -20.60 -10.67
N ASN A 242 -2.12 -21.50 -9.97
CA ASN A 242 -2.10 -21.54 -8.50
C ASN A 242 -0.72 -21.11 -7.99
N PHE A 243 -0.69 -20.36 -6.89
CA PHE A 243 0.53 -19.97 -6.19
C PHE A 243 0.26 -19.78 -4.70
N MET A 244 1.31 -19.50 -3.93
CA MET A 244 1.16 -19.21 -2.51
C MET A 244 1.33 -17.71 -2.27
N MET A 245 0.39 -17.11 -1.57
CA MET A 245 0.39 -15.70 -1.15
C MET A 245 0.81 -15.62 0.31
N GLY A 246 1.87 -14.85 0.60
CA GLY A 246 2.34 -14.59 1.97
C GLY A 246 1.74 -13.33 2.56
N GLY A 247 1.72 -13.24 3.89
CA GLY A 247 1.26 -12.08 4.66
C GLY A 247 2.34 -11.49 5.56
N ALA A 248 2.07 -10.29 6.09
CA ALA A 248 2.99 -9.54 6.95
C ALA A 248 3.30 -10.21 8.29
N THR A 249 2.41 -11.06 8.80
CA THR A 249 2.62 -11.85 10.03
C THR A 249 3.12 -13.28 9.75
N GLY A 250 3.66 -13.50 8.54
CA GLY A 250 4.13 -14.82 8.11
C GLY A 250 3.02 -15.73 7.57
N GLY A 251 3.40 -16.97 7.30
CA GLY A 251 2.54 -17.97 6.68
C GLY A 251 2.27 -17.72 5.19
N ALA A 252 1.58 -18.66 4.58
CA ALA A 252 1.18 -18.57 3.19
C ALA A 252 -0.18 -19.25 2.96
N LEU A 253 -1.01 -18.66 2.11
CA LEU A 253 -2.31 -19.18 1.70
C LEU A 253 -2.33 -19.47 0.19
N PRO A 254 -3.06 -20.52 -0.25
CA PRO A 254 -3.27 -20.76 -1.66
C PRO A 254 -4.00 -19.58 -2.31
N ALA A 255 -3.51 -19.15 -3.45
CA ALA A 255 -4.10 -18.09 -4.25
C ALA A 255 -4.12 -18.48 -5.73
N LYS A 256 -4.95 -17.79 -6.50
CA LYS A 256 -5.11 -17.99 -7.96
C LYS A 256 -5.16 -16.63 -8.64
N ILE A 257 -4.85 -16.63 -9.93
CA ILE A 257 -5.19 -15.49 -10.79
C ILE A 257 -6.62 -15.68 -11.28
N ALA A 258 -7.39 -14.62 -11.22
CA ALA A 258 -8.72 -14.53 -11.84
C ALA A 258 -8.77 -13.32 -12.76
N ARG A 259 -9.62 -13.42 -13.79
CA ARG A 259 -9.92 -12.33 -14.70
C ARG A 259 -11.36 -11.89 -14.50
N VAL A 260 -11.55 -10.58 -14.42
CA VAL A 260 -12.87 -9.92 -14.39
C VAL A 260 -13.02 -9.07 -15.64
N GLN A 261 -14.23 -8.99 -16.19
CA GLN A 261 -14.48 -8.19 -17.38
C GLN A 261 -14.29 -6.70 -17.13
N GLU A 262 -14.64 -6.27 -15.89
CA GLU A 262 -14.55 -4.87 -15.51
C GLU A 262 -14.26 -4.73 -14.00
N LEU A 263 -13.25 -3.91 -13.68
CA LEU A 263 -13.03 -3.35 -12.36
C LEU A 263 -13.26 -1.84 -12.46
N ALA A 264 -14.30 -1.34 -11.78
CA ALA A 264 -14.60 0.08 -11.73
C ALA A 264 -14.11 0.69 -10.40
N LEU A 265 -13.25 1.71 -10.51
CA LEU A 265 -12.66 2.47 -9.41
C LEU A 265 -13.07 3.95 -9.58
N GLY A 266 -14.17 4.36 -8.96
CA GLY A 266 -14.81 5.64 -9.26
C GLY A 266 -15.21 5.71 -10.73
N ASN A 267 -14.68 6.70 -11.47
CA ASN A 267 -14.91 6.84 -12.91
C ASN A 267 -13.88 6.10 -13.78
N LEU A 268 -12.88 5.48 -13.17
CA LEU A 268 -11.90 4.66 -13.89
C LEU A 268 -12.47 3.27 -14.13
N LEU A 269 -12.50 2.83 -15.39
CA LEU A 269 -12.86 1.48 -15.78
C LEU A 269 -11.62 0.74 -16.28
N VAL A 270 -11.30 -0.39 -15.64
CA VAL A 270 -10.24 -1.29 -16.07
C VAL A 270 -10.90 -2.53 -16.64
N HIS A 271 -10.78 -2.71 -17.95
CA HIS A 271 -11.33 -3.88 -18.65
C HIS A 271 -10.34 -5.05 -18.62
N ASP A 272 -10.88 -6.27 -18.62
CA ASP A 272 -10.11 -7.52 -18.58
C ASP A 272 -9.07 -7.54 -17.44
N ALA A 273 -9.47 -7.05 -16.27
CA ALA A 273 -8.59 -6.92 -15.12
C ALA A 273 -8.19 -8.29 -14.56
N GLU A 274 -6.89 -8.48 -14.35
CA GLU A 274 -6.36 -9.66 -13.67
C GLU A 274 -6.17 -9.34 -12.18
N LEU A 275 -6.71 -10.21 -11.32
CA LEU A 275 -6.72 -10.05 -9.86
C LEU A 275 -6.22 -11.33 -9.20
N THR A 276 -5.58 -11.19 -8.07
CA THR A 276 -5.31 -12.32 -7.17
C THR A 276 -6.57 -12.66 -6.40
N ILE A 277 -6.94 -13.93 -6.33
CA ILE A 277 -8.06 -14.40 -5.50
C ILE A 277 -7.60 -15.52 -4.56
N GLY A 278 -8.18 -15.57 -3.38
CA GLY A 278 -7.86 -16.58 -2.37
C GLY A 278 -8.68 -16.40 -1.11
N GLU A 279 -8.29 -17.10 -0.06
CA GLU A 279 -8.82 -16.85 1.28
C GLU A 279 -8.11 -15.65 1.91
N SER A 280 -8.86 -14.85 2.68
CA SER A 280 -8.34 -13.78 3.54
C SER A 280 -9.02 -13.83 4.88
N LYS A 281 -8.28 -13.53 5.93
CA LYS A 281 -8.78 -13.47 7.31
C LYS A 281 -8.88 -12.03 7.85
N VAL A 282 -8.55 -11.04 7.01
CA VAL A 282 -8.63 -9.62 7.36
C VAL A 282 -9.61 -8.86 6.45
N GLY A 283 -9.99 -7.67 6.85
CA GLY A 283 -10.82 -6.77 6.04
C GLY A 283 -12.31 -7.13 5.97
N GLY A 284 -12.82 -8.06 6.81
CA GLY A 284 -14.26 -8.37 6.85
C GLY A 284 -14.88 -8.79 5.51
N GLY A 285 -14.08 -9.29 4.58
CA GLY A 285 -14.52 -9.61 3.21
C GLY A 285 -14.18 -8.53 2.18
N ALA A 286 -13.54 -7.43 2.56
CA ALA A 286 -13.03 -6.44 1.61
C ALA A 286 -11.88 -7.00 0.76
N GLY A 287 -11.75 -6.49 -0.47
CA GLY A 287 -10.57 -6.71 -1.30
C GLY A 287 -9.42 -5.78 -0.92
N LEU A 288 -8.27 -5.97 -1.55
CA LEU A 288 -7.11 -5.07 -1.47
C LEU A 288 -6.86 -4.47 -2.85
N LEU A 289 -6.77 -3.14 -2.94
CA LEU A 289 -6.29 -2.45 -4.13
C LEU A 289 -4.79 -2.25 -3.99
N GLY A 290 -4.03 -3.11 -4.67
CA GLY A 290 -2.58 -3.22 -4.52
C GLY A 290 -1.76 -2.23 -5.32
N GLU A 291 -0.46 -2.24 -5.05
CA GLU A 291 0.50 -1.28 -5.58
C GLU A 291 0.64 -1.37 -7.11
N GLU A 292 0.39 -2.55 -7.73
CA GLU A 292 0.44 -2.67 -9.19
C GLU A 292 -0.64 -1.82 -9.87
N TYR A 293 -1.89 -1.86 -9.39
CA TYR A 293 -2.96 -1.02 -9.93
C TYR A 293 -2.80 0.45 -9.56
N LEU A 294 -2.34 0.73 -8.33
CA LEU A 294 -2.04 2.10 -7.91
C LEU A 294 -0.97 2.72 -8.80
N SER A 295 0.16 2.05 -8.97
CA SER A 295 1.25 2.56 -9.82
C SER A 295 0.86 2.64 -11.29
N TRP A 296 0.18 1.62 -11.82
CA TRP A 296 -0.25 1.58 -13.22
C TRP A 296 -1.18 2.75 -13.57
N ASN A 297 -2.08 3.10 -12.67
CA ASN A 297 -3.07 4.16 -12.87
C ASN A 297 -2.64 5.50 -12.27
N PHE A 298 -1.34 5.77 -12.17
CA PHE A 298 -0.78 7.01 -11.62
C PHE A 298 -1.37 7.40 -10.26
N GLY A 299 -1.61 6.41 -9.41
CA GLY A 299 -2.27 6.57 -8.12
C GLY A 299 -1.60 7.60 -7.22
N ILE A 300 -2.40 8.56 -6.78
CA ILE A 300 -2.05 9.50 -5.72
C ILE A 300 -2.95 9.19 -4.53
N VAL A 301 -2.36 8.65 -3.47
CA VAL A 301 -3.07 8.34 -2.23
C VAL A 301 -2.92 9.51 -1.28
N ASP A 302 -3.94 10.33 -1.18
CA ASP A 302 -4.02 11.49 -0.26
C ASP A 302 -4.66 11.02 1.05
N VAL A 303 -3.82 10.50 1.95
CA VAL A 303 -4.27 9.95 3.23
C VAL A 303 -4.77 11.05 4.15
N GLY A 304 -4.14 12.22 4.13
CA GLY A 304 -4.56 13.39 4.92
C GLY A 304 -5.89 13.97 4.47
N GLY A 305 -6.17 13.97 3.17
CA GLY A 305 -7.41 14.48 2.59
C GLY A 305 -8.46 13.39 2.36
N MET A 306 -8.18 12.13 2.72
CA MET A 306 -9.09 10.98 2.57
C MET A 306 -9.59 10.82 1.13
N ASN A 307 -8.67 10.87 0.15
CA ASN A 307 -8.98 10.66 -1.26
C ASN A 307 -7.92 9.82 -1.96
N LEU A 308 -8.38 8.95 -2.83
CA LEU A 308 -7.56 8.31 -3.86
C LEU A 308 -7.82 9.01 -5.20
N TYR A 309 -6.75 9.34 -5.91
CA TYR A 309 -6.83 9.88 -7.26
C TYR A 309 -6.18 8.91 -8.22
N LEU A 310 -6.90 8.51 -9.26
CA LEU A 310 -6.43 7.62 -10.31
C LEU A 310 -6.60 8.27 -11.67
N ARG A 311 -5.66 8.00 -12.57
CA ARG A 311 -5.74 8.39 -13.96
C ARG A 311 -5.26 7.23 -14.82
N PRO A 312 -6.04 6.79 -15.83
CA PRO A 312 -5.60 5.71 -16.70
C PRO A 312 -4.31 6.13 -17.43
N PRO A 313 -3.44 5.17 -17.78
CA PRO A 313 -2.35 5.44 -18.70
C PRO A 313 -2.94 5.96 -20.02
N GLU A 314 -2.32 6.97 -20.61
CA GLU A 314 -2.74 7.44 -21.93
C GLU A 314 -2.63 6.28 -22.91
N SER A 315 -3.74 5.93 -23.56
CA SER A 315 -3.72 4.92 -24.61
C SER A 315 -2.71 5.35 -25.68
N ALA A 316 -1.75 4.48 -26.01
CA ALA A 316 -0.87 4.73 -27.12
C ALA A 316 -1.71 5.10 -28.35
N PRO A 317 -1.33 6.12 -29.14
CA PRO A 317 -2.10 6.52 -30.31
C PRO A 317 -2.30 5.28 -31.18
N ARG A 318 -3.55 4.94 -31.49
CA ARG A 318 -3.88 3.86 -32.43
C ARG A 318 -3.13 4.16 -33.71
N LYS A 319 -2.12 3.37 -34.05
CA LYS A 319 -1.54 3.40 -35.39
C LYS A 319 -2.70 3.03 -36.32
N ASN A 320 -3.23 4.04 -37.01
CA ASN A 320 -4.17 3.80 -38.11
C ASN A 320 -3.48 2.81 -39.06
N ARG A 321 -4.06 1.61 -39.19
CA ARG A 321 -3.74 0.65 -40.21
C ARG A 321 -4.40 1.07 -41.51
#